data_d1348936f4dfa54e49d3f0486d20cb11
#
_entry.id   d1348936f4dfa54e49d3f0486d20cb11
#
_cell.length_a   1.000
_cell.length_b   1.000
_cell.length_c   1.000
_cell.angle_alpha   90.00
_cell.angle_beta   90.00
_cell.angle_gamma   90.00
#
_symmetry.space_group_name_H-M   'P 1'
#
loop_
_entity.id
_entity.type
_entity.pdbx_description
1 polymer ?
#
loop_
_entity_poly.entity_id
_entity_poly.type
_entity_poly.pdbx_seq_one_letter_code
_entity_poly.pdbx_strand_id
1 'polypeptide(L)'
;TGKKYQNFKAVASLYPEACQIVVRKDSDIETIDDLQGKKVSVGEEESGSELNARQILEMSGLPEDLIKTKHLDYTDAADKLAAGKIDAFFFTAGAQTTVVEELAKHCDIRLLNLDDKLRGKLTTAYPFYSDYTIPAGTYTGQEEDIQTVCVQSILVASDALDNATVKKLTKTIFAHQKGLQYATSVDLQLNESSAI
;
A
#
# COMPACT_ATOMS: atom_id res chain seq x y z
N THR A 1 4.62 14.43 9.54
CA THR A 1 4.95 14.39 10.98
C THR A 1 6.03 15.42 11.38
N GLY A 2 6.78 16.02 10.46
CA GLY A 2 7.84 17.00 10.72
C GLY A 2 9.03 16.48 11.53
N LYS A 3 9.05 15.22 11.97
CA LYS A 3 10.20 14.60 12.64
C LYS A 3 11.26 14.25 11.60
N LYS A 4 12.46 14.79 11.77
CA LYS A 4 13.64 14.33 11.03
C LYS A 4 14.14 13.05 11.70
N TYR A 5 14.03 11.94 11.01
CA TYR A 5 14.71 10.71 11.41
C TYR A 5 16.18 10.84 11.02
N GLN A 6 17.06 10.55 11.97
CA GLN A 6 18.51 10.58 11.80
C GLN A 6 19.05 9.16 12.03
N ASN A 7 20.30 8.93 11.68
CA ASN A 7 21.03 7.68 11.90
C ASN A 7 20.74 6.56 10.89
N PHE A 8 20.19 6.88 9.72
CA PHE A 8 20.12 5.96 8.59
C PHE A 8 20.21 6.68 7.25
N LYS A 9 20.61 5.96 6.22
CA LYS A 9 20.68 6.42 4.82
C LYS A 9 19.88 5.50 3.93
N ALA A 10 19.23 6.05 2.92
CA ALA A 10 18.60 5.29 1.86
C ALA A 10 19.69 4.61 1.01
N VAL A 11 19.45 3.38 0.60
CA VAL A 11 20.36 2.56 -0.19
C VAL A 11 19.81 2.28 -1.57
N ALA A 12 18.55 1.86 -1.64
CA ALA A 12 17.87 1.54 -2.89
C ALA A 12 16.35 1.60 -2.74
N SER A 13 15.67 1.93 -3.84
CA SER A 13 14.26 1.67 -4.01
C SER A 13 14.08 0.23 -4.47
N LEU A 14 13.12 -0.51 -3.88
CA LEU A 14 12.94 -1.94 -4.11
C LEU A 14 11.76 -2.25 -5.02
N TYR A 15 10.55 -1.83 -4.63
CA TYR A 15 9.31 -2.09 -5.35
C TYR A 15 8.22 -1.09 -4.95
N PRO A 16 7.20 -0.89 -5.78
CA PRO A 16 6.05 -0.07 -5.41
C PRO A 16 5.14 -0.81 -4.44
N GLU A 17 4.68 -0.11 -3.41
CA GLU A 17 3.64 -0.55 -2.49
C GLU A 17 2.36 0.23 -2.79
N ALA A 18 1.38 -0.45 -3.39
CA ALA A 18 0.11 0.15 -3.78
C ALA A 18 -0.78 0.43 -2.57
N CYS A 19 -1.38 1.61 -2.52
CA CYS A 19 -2.44 1.92 -1.57
C CYS A 19 -3.73 1.26 -2.05
N GLN A 20 -4.24 0.28 -1.31
CA GLN A 20 -5.39 -0.52 -1.70
C GLN A 20 -6.53 -0.32 -0.71
N ILE A 21 -7.75 -0.24 -1.23
CA ILE A 21 -8.98 -0.10 -0.44
C ILE A 21 -9.89 -1.25 -0.82
N VAL A 22 -10.15 -2.14 0.13
CA VAL A 22 -10.91 -3.38 -0.10
C VAL A 22 -12.28 -3.26 0.55
N VAL A 23 -13.31 -3.60 -0.22
CA VAL A 23 -14.70 -3.70 0.21
C VAL A 23 -15.30 -5.03 -0.25
N ARG A 24 -16.41 -5.45 0.33
CA ARG A 24 -17.15 -6.60 -0.23
C ARG A 24 -17.85 -6.18 -1.53
N LYS A 25 -17.86 -7.06 -2.53
CA LYS A 25 -18.47 -6.82 -3.84
C LYS A 25 -19.98 -6.62 -3.75
N ASP A 26 -20.64 -7.22 -2.76
CA ASP A 26 -22.09 -7.12 -2.50
C ASP A 26 -22.48 -5.87 -1.70
N SER A 27 -21.50 -5.02 -1.32
CA SER A 27 -21.77 -3.76 -0.62
C SER A 27 -22.20 -2.65 -1.58
N ASP A 28 -22.81 -1.61 -0.99
CA ASP A 28 -23.20 -0.35 -1.65
C ASP A 28 -22.02 0.63 -1.81
N ILE A 29 -20.79 0.20 -1.52
CA ILE A 29 -19.59 1.04 -1.55
C ILE A 29 -18.91 0.88 -2.90
N GLU A 30 -18.97 1.89 -3.75
CA GLU A 30 -18.33 1.91 -5.08
C GLU A 30 -17.22 2.95 -5.19
N THR A 31 -17.28 3.99 -4.34
CA THR A 31 -16.32 5.10 -4.32
C THR A 31 -15.85 5.38 -2.89
N ILE A 32 -14.85 6.26 -2.75
CA ILE A 32 -14.37 6.71 -1.43
C ILE A 32 -15.48 7.48 -0.68
N ASP A 33 -16.31 8.24 -1.37
CA ASP A 33 -17.38 9.03 -0.74
C ASP A 33 -18.41 8.13 -0.04
N ASP A 34 -18.62 6.91 -0.53
CA ASP A 34 -19.53 5.93 0.07
C ASP A 34 -19.03 5.36 1.42
N LEU A 35 -17.77 5.64 1.78
CA LEU A 35 -17.22 5.29 3.09
C LEU A 35 -17.76 6.15 4.23
N GLN A 36 -18.48 7.26 3.93
CA GLN A 36 -19.07 8.12 4.96
C GLN A 36 -19.98 7.33 5.90
N GLY A 37 -19.70 7.41 7.20
CA GLY A 37 -20.44 6.71 8.26
C GLY A 37 -20.18 5.20 8.35
N LYS A 38 -19.38 4.63 7.44
CA LYS A 38 -19.02 3.20 7.44
C LYS A 38 -17.92 2.88 8.47
N LYS A 39 -17.80 1.61 8.82
CA LYS A 39 -16.72 1.10 9.68
C LYS A 39 -15.51 0.77 8.81
N VAL A 40 -14.47 1.56 8.90
CA VAL A 40 -13.30 1.46 8.02
C VAL A 40 -12.04 1.20 8.85
N SER A 41 -11.32 0.13 8.54
CA SER A 41 -9.97 -0.05 9.07
C SER A 41 -8.97 0.76 8.24
N VAL A 42 -8.22 1.62 8.89
CA VAL A 42 -7.20 2.47 8.25
C VAL A 42 -5.79 1.90 8.38
N GLY A 43 -5.64 0.73 8.97
CA GLY A 43 -4.35 0.11 9.31
C GLY A 43 -4.07 0.18 10.81
N GLU A 44 -2.96 -0.40 11.24
CA GLU A 44 -2.51 -0.33 12.63
C GLU A 44 -2.13 1.10 13.01
N GLU A 45 -2.28 1.46 14.29
CA GLU A 45 -1.86 2.75 14.80
C GLU A 45 -0.38 3.02 14.51
N GLU A 46 -0.05 4.24 14.09
CA GLU A 46 1.29 4.69 13.73
C GLU A 46 1.93 3.94 12.54
N SER A 47 1.17 3.14 11.79
CA SER A 47 1.66 2.45 10.59
C SER A 47 1.74 3.36 9.36
N GLY A 48 2.51 2.94 8.37
CA GLY A 48 2.52 3.59 7.04
C GLY A 48 1.16 3.51 6.35
N SER A 49 0.43 2.40 6.51
CA SER A 49 -0.93 2.24 5.96
C SER A 49 -1.91 3.23 6.56
N GLU A 50 -1.87 3.46 7.88
CA GLU A 50 -2.70 4.48 8.53
C GLU A 50 -2.41 5.88 7.99
N LEU A 51 -1.13 6.23 7.87
CA LEU A 51 -0.75 7.54 7.32
C LEU A 51 -1.27 7.73 5.89
N ASN A 52 -1.11 6.71 5.04
CA ASN A 52 -1.58 6.76 3.67
C ASN A 52 -3.11 6.82 3.59
N ALA A 53 -3.82 6.01 4.38
CA ALA A 53 -5.28 6.04 4.46
C ALA A 53 -5.80 7.44 4.86
N ARG A 54 -5.21 8.04 5.90
CA ARG A 54 -5.55 9.40 6.35
C ARG A 54 -5.35 10.42 5.24
N GLN A 55 -4.22 10.39 4.56
CA GLN A 55 -3.92 11.33 3.47
C GLN A 55 -4.88 11.17 2.29
N ILE A 56 -5.23 9.93 1.92
CA ILE A 56 -6.20 9.65 0.86
C ILE A 56 -7.59 10.18 1.25
N LEU A 57 -8.03 9.89 2.47
CA LEU A 57 -9.32 10.36 2.99
C LEU A 57 -9.39 11.89 3.06
N GLU A 58 -8.37 12.55 3.60
CA GLU A 58 -8.29 14.02 3.65
C GLU A 58 -8.34 14.65 2.26
N MET A 59 -7.57 14.13 1.30
CA MET A 59 -7.53 14.66 -0.08
C MET A 59 -8.81 14.38 -0.86
N SER A 60 -9.55 13.33 -0.54
CA SER A 60 -10.89 13.07 -1.11
C SER A 60 -11.94 14.05 -0.58
N GLY A 61 -11.75 14.62 0.59
CA GLY A 61 -12.73 15.45 1.30
C GLY A 61 -13.54 14.67 2.33
N LEU A 62 -13.14 13.45 2.65
CA LEU A 62 -13.75 12.58 3.66
C LEU A 62 -12.78 12.35 4.82
N PRO A 63 -12.58 13.33 5.72
CA PRO A 63 -11.68 13.16 6.86
C PRO A 63 -12.18 12.06 7.83
N GLU A 64 -11.26 11.53 8.64
CA GLU A 64 -11.54 10.36 9.50
C GLU A 64 -12.69 10.52 10.49
N ASP A 65 -13.07 11.74 10.87
CA ASP A 65 -14.21 12.01 11.74
C ASP A 65 -15.58 11.75 11.08
N LEU A 66 -15.59 11.61 9.75
CA LEU A 66 -16.79 11.23 8.99
C LEU A 66 -16.95 9.71 8.78
N ILE A 67 -15.99 8.91 9.23
CA ILE A 67 -16.04 7.44 9.21
C ILE A 67 -15.97 6.87 10.63
N LYS A 68 -16.29 5.58 10.79
CA LYS A 68 -16.09 4.86 12.06
C LYS A 68 -14.76 4.13 12.01
N THR A 69 -13.69 4.85 12.29
CA THR A 69 -12.30 4.39 12.19
C THR A 69 -12.03 3.17 13.07
N LYS A 70 -11.28 2.21 12.55
CA LYS A 70 -10.71 1.05 13.22
C LYS A 70 -9.22 0.96 12.91
N HIS A 71 -8.42 0.55 13.89
CA HIS A 71 -7.00 0.30 13.74
C HIS A 71 -6.77 -1.21 13.85
N LEU A 72 -6.54 -1.87 12.72
CA LEU A 72 -6.37 -3.30 12.62
C LEU A 72 -5.18 -3.60 11.71
N ASP A 73 -4.44 -4.66 11.99
CA ASP A 73 -3.57 -5.22 10.98
C ASP A 73 -4.40 -5.77 9.81
N TYR A 74 -3.77 -5.97 8.65
CA TYR A 74 -4.50 -6.33 7.43
C TYR A 74 -5.07 -7.76 7.45
N THR A 75 -4.54 -8.69 8.28
CA THR A 75 -5.10 -10.03 8.47
C THR A 75 -6.40 -9.97 9.26
N ASP A 76 -6.36 -9.28 10.41
CA ASP A 76 -7.55 -9.02 11.24
C ASP A 76 -8.61 -8.22 10.46
N ALA A 77 -8.19 -7.27 9.63
CA ALA A 77 -9.10 -6.47 8.80
C ALA A 77 -9.79 -7.35 7.74
N ALA A 78 -9.06 -8.22 7.06
CA ALA A 78 -9.61 -9.16 6.08
C ALA A 78 -10.65 -10.09 6.73
N ASP A 79 -10.33 -10.69 7.88
CA ASP A 79 -11.24 -11.56 8.63
C ASP A 79 -12.52 -10.82 9.05
N LYS A 80 -12.38 -9.58 9.53
CA LYS A 80 -13.53 -8.76 9.95
C LYS A 80 -14.36 -8.27 8.76
N LEU A 81 -13.75 -8.03 7.60
CA LEU A 81 -14.50 -7.70 6.38
C LEU A 81 -15.32 -8.90 5.93
N ALA A 82 -14.73 -10.10 5.85
CA ALA A 82 -15.43 -11.34 5.52
C ALA A 82 -16.60 -11.61 6.46
N ALA A 83 -16.41 -11.35 7.77
CA ALA A 83 -17.44 -11.51 8.79
C ALA A 83 -18.48 -10.36 8.83
N GLY A 84 -18.40 -9.34 7.97
CA GLY A 84 -19.29 -8.18 7.96
C GLY A 84 -19.19 -7.29 9.20
N LYS A 85 -18.08 -7.36 9.94
CA LYS A 85 -17.85 -6.55 11.15
C LYS A 85 -17.28 -5.16 10.84
N ILE A 86 -16.61 -5.02 9.70
CA ILE A 86 -16.20 -3.76 9.08
C ILE A 86 -16.70 -3.73 7.64
N ASP A 87 -16.75 -2.54 7.05
CA ASP A 87 -17.29 -2.31 5.71
C ASP A 87 -16.19 -2.15 4.67
N ALA A 88 -15.00 -1.66 5.08
CA ALA A 88 -13.83 -1.47 4.24
C ALA A 88 -12.54 -1.56 5.06
N PHE A 89 -11.43 -1.81 4.38
CA PHE A 89 -10.10 -1.58 4.95
C PHE A 89 -9.11 -1.04 3.92
N PHE A 90 -8.22 -0.18 4.43
CA PHE A 90 -7.04 0.30 3.73
C PHE A 90 -5.84 -0.54 4.09
N PHE A 91 -4.96 -0.74 3.13
CA PHE A 91 -3.61 -1.25 3.37
C PHE A 91 -2.67 -0.80 2.26
N THR A 92 -1.38 -0.72 2.57
CA THR A 92 -0.33 -0.36 1.62
C THR A 92 0.69 -1.48 1.59
N ALA A 93 0.82 -2.14 0.44
CA ALA A 93 1.75 -3.24 0.23
C ALA A 93 1.99 -3.45 -1.28
N GLY A 94 2.96 -4.28 -1.62
CA GLY A 94 3.12 -4.77 -2.99
C GLY A 94 1.82 -5.39 -3.48
N ALA A 95 1.46 -5.19 -4.74
CA ALA A 95 0.30 -5.83 -5.34
C ALA A 95 0.42 -7.36 -5.28
N GLN A 96 -0.73 -8.05 -5.32
CA GLN A 96 -0.83 -9.50 -5.11
C GLN A 96 -0.45 -9.96 -3.70
N THR A 97 -0.99 -9.26 -2.71
CA THR A 97 -0.81 -9.64 -1.30
C THR A 97 -1.54 -10.93 -0.99
N THR A 98 -0.86 -11.88 -0.35
CA THR A 98 -1.42 -13.20 0.01
C THR A 98 -2.71 -13.08 0.82
N VAL A 99 -2.80 -12.15 1.77
CA VAL A 99 -3.99 -11.96 2.60
C VAL A 99 -5.22 -11.57 1.78
N VAL A 100 -5.07 -10.67 0.80
CA VAL A 100 -6.18 -10.26 -0.07
C VAL A 100 -6.54 -11.36 -1.05
N GLU A 101 -5.56 -12.09 -1.57
CA GLU A 101 -5.82 -13.26 -2.43
C GLU A 101 -6.57 -14.37 -1.67
N GLU A 102 -6.18 -14.66 -0.42
CA GLU A 102 -6.91 -15.64 0.40
C GLU A 102 -8.33 -15.15 0.74
N LEU A 103 -8.48 -13.86 1.08
CA LEU A 103 -9.80 -13.26 1.29
C LEU A 103 -10.68 -13.42 0.03
N ALA A 104 -10.14 -13.10 -1.15
CA ALA A 104 -10.86 -13.14 -2.42
C ALA A 104 -11.34 -14.55 -2.82
N LYS A 105 -10.73 -15.62 -2.31
CA LYS A 105 -11.18 -17.00 -2.51
C LYS A 105 -12.43 -17.37 -1.72
N HIS A 106 -12.71 -16.64 -0.63
CA HIS A 106 -13.78 -16.96 0.32
C HIS A 106 -14.85 -15.88 0.44
N CYS A 107 -14.56 -14.68 -0.06
CA CYS A 107 -15.41 -13.52 -0.01
C CYS A 107 -15.25 -12.72 -1.31
N ASP A 108 -16.34 -12.53 -2.04
CA ASP A 108 -16.30 -11.67 -3.23
C ASP A 108 -15.95 -10.24 -2.80
N ILE A 109 -14.82 -9.75 -3.28
CA ILE A 109 -14.30 -8.42 -2.96
C ILE A 109 -14.29 -7.50 -4.17
N ARG A 110 -14.19 -6.21 -3.89
CA ARG A 110 -13.91 -5.14 -4.84
C ARG A 110 -12.80 -4.28 -4.27
N LEU A 111 -11.88 -3.87 -5.14
CA LEU A 111 -10.94 -2.79 -4.86
C LEU A 111 -11.54 -1.47 -5.35
N LEU A 112 -11.45 -0.41 -4.57
CA LEU A 112 -11.92 0.90 -4.98
C LEU A 112 -10.88 1.61 -5.83
N ASN A 113 -11.33 2.25 -6.92
CA ASN A 113 -10.52 3.15 -7.73
C ASN A 113 -10.34 4.50 -7.03
N LEU A 114 -9.16 5.08 -7.15
CA LEU A 114 -8.92 6.51 -6.93
C LEU A 114 -9.05 7.24 -8.27
N ASP A 115 -9.96 8.18 -8.37
CA ASP A 115 -10.14 8.96 -9.59
C ASP A 115 -8.93 9.84 -9.93
N ASP A 116 -8.81 10.29 -11.17
CA ASP A 116 -7.69 11.09 -11.67
C ASP A 116 -7.48 12.37 -10.87
N LYS A 117 -8.57 12.99 -10.41
CA LYS A 117 -8.53 14.23 -9.63
C LYS A 117 -7.91 14.00 -8.25
N LEU A 118 -8.30 12.92 -7.57
CA LEU A 118 -7.77 12.56 -6.26
C LEU A 118 -6.29 12.16 -6.37
N ARG A 119 -5.94 11.32 -7.35
CA ARG A 119 -4.54 10.94 -7.60
C ARG A 119 -3.66 12.15 -7.91
N GLY A 120 -4.14 13.06 -8.76
CA GLY A 120 -3.44 14.32 -9.04
C GLY A 120 -3.25 15.22 -7.82
N LYS A 121 -4.24 15.30 -6.91
CA LYS A 121 -4.10 16.02 -5.64
C LYS A 121 -3.03 15.37 -4.74
N LEU A 122 -3.07 14.03 -4.60
CA LEU A 122 -2.13 13.27 -3.76
C LEU A 122 -0.69 13.43 -4.26
N THR A 123 -0.43 13.22 -5.54
CA THR A 123 0.92 13.33 -6.13
C THR A 123 1.47 14.75 -6.10
N THR A 124 0.59 15.76 -6.17
CA THR A 124 0.99 17.18 -6.03
C THR A 124 1.30 17.54 -4.58
N ALA A 125 0.47 17.13 -3.64
CA ALA A 125 0.63 17.46 -2.21
C ALA A 125 1.77 16.66 -1.55
N TYR A 126 1.99 15.43 -1.99
CA TYR A 126 2.94 14.49 -1.41
C TYR A 126 3.83 13.88 -2.51
N PRO A 127 5.02 14.43 -2.76
CA PRO A 127 5.90 14.02 -3.87
C PRO A 127 6.42 12.57 -3.80
N PHE A 128 6.18 11.86 -2.70
CA PHE A 128 6.53 10.45 -2.55
C PHE A 128 5.46 9.49 -3.11
N TYR A 129 4.27 9.99 -3.47
CA TYR A 129 3.28 9.19 -4.21
C TYR A 129 3.56 9.23 -5.71
N SER A 130 3.27 8.12 -6.35
CA SER A 130 3.22 7.99 -7.80
C SER A 130 1.91 7.32 -8.21
N ASP A 131 1.42 7.61 -9.42
CA ASP A 131 0.31 6.87 -9.99
C ASP A 131 0.67 5.40 -10.13
N TYR A 132 -0.28 4.53 -9.83
CA TYR A 132 -0.12 3.08 -9.94
C TYR A 132 -1.40 2.42 -10.44
N THR A 133 -1.24 1.43 -11.31
CA THR A 133 -2.33 0.58 -11.78
C THR A 133 -2.12 -0.84 -11.23
N ILE A 134 -3.10 -1.36 -10.50
CA ILE A 134 -3.16 -2.78 -10.15
C ILE A 134 -3.84 -3.48 -11.32
N PRO A 135 -3.13 -4.33 -12.08
CA PRO A 135 -3.69 -4.95 -13.28
C PRO A 135 -4.88 -5.86 -12.98
N ALA A 136 -5.80 -5.94 -13.91
CA ALA A 136 -6.87 -6.94 -13.89
C ALA A 136 -6.29 -8.34 -13.68
N GLY A 137 -6.99 -9.17 -12.90
CA GLY A 137 -6.54 -10.54 -12.60
C GLY A 137 -5.43 -10.62 -11.54
N THR A 138 -5.06 -9.52 -10.89
CA THR A 138 -4.13 -9.55 -9.75
C THR A 138 -4.70 -10.35 -8.59
N TYR A 139 -5.99 -10.25 -8.33
CA TYR A 139 -6.71 -11.02 -7.31
C TYR A 139 -7.85 -11.82 -7.93
N THR A 140 -8.22 -12.92 -7.28
CA THR A 140 -9.38 -13.73 -7.69
C THR A 140 -10.64 -12.86 -7.80
N GLY A 141 -11.33 -12.90 -8.95
CA GLY A 141 -12.56 -12.13 -9.19
C GLY A 141 -12.39 -10.64 -9.50
N GLN A 142 -11.16 -10.14 -9.57
CA GLN A 142 -10.86 -8.78 -10.06
C GLN A 142 -10.74 -8.79 -11.58
N GLU A 143 -11.73 -8.26 -12.27
CA GLU A 143 -11.83 -8.30 -13.74
C GLU A 143 -11.28 -7.04 -14.43
N GLU A 144 -11.10 -5.94 -13.69
CA GLU A 144 -10.71 -4.64 -14.23
C GLU A 144 -9.41 -4.13 -13.57
N ASP A 145 -8.70 -3.27 -14.30
CA ASP A 145 -7.58 -2.51 -13.76
C ASP A 145 -8.05 -1.55 -12.68
N ILE A 146 -7.32 -1.47 -11.58
CA ILE A 146 -7.61 -0.55 -10.48
C ILE A 146 -6.57 0.58 -10.45
N GLN A 147 -7.05 1.81 -10.60
CA GLN A 147 -6.23 3.00 -10.54
C GLN A 147 -6.05 3.44 -9.09
N THR A 148 -4.81 3.60 -8.67
CA THR A 148 -4.48 4.02 -7.30
C THR A 148 -3.17 4.81 -7.29
N VAL A 149 -2.63 5.07 -6.10
CA VAL A 149 -1.28 5.60 -5.90
C VAL A 149 -0.42 4.57 -5.17
N CYS A 150 0.89 4.66 -5.35
CA CYS A 150 1.86 3.85 -4.61
C CYS A 150 2.92 4.71 -3.93
N VAL A 151 3.55 4.15 -2.92
CA VAL A 151 4.80 4.61 -2.34
C VAL A 151 5.91 3.61 -2.67
N GLN A 152 7.17 4.03 -2.60
CA GLN A 152 8.29 3.13 -2.84
C GLN A 152 8.75 2.47 -1.54
N SER A 153 8.90 1.16 -1.56
CA SER A 153 9.62 0.43 -0.51
C SER A 153 11.11 0.75 -0.63
N ILE A 154 11.68 1.30 0.44
CA ILE A 154 13.06 1.79 0.45
C ILE A 154 13.92 0.95 1.38
N LEU A 155 15.00 0.38 0.86
CA LEU A 155 16.04 -0.21 1.68
C LEU A 155 16.84 0.90 2.35
N VAL A 156 16.94 0.86 3.66
CA VAL A 156 17.74 1.80 4.45
C VAL A 156 18.86 1.07 5.18
N ALA A 157 19.98 1.76 5.39
CA ALA A 157 21.10 1.27 6.19
C ALA A 157 21.34 2.20 7.37
N SER A 158 21.61 1.63 8.55
CA SER A 158 22.03 2.41 9.73
C SER A 158 23.37 3.10 9.46
N ASP A 159 23.51 4.34 9.93
CA ASP A 159 24.79 5.09 9.92
C ASP A 159 25.87 4.42 10.75
N ALA A 160 25.53 3.46 11.63
CA ALA A 160 26.48 2.65 12.38
C ALA A 160 27.17 1.58 11.52
N LEU A 161 26.66 1.27 10.34
CA LEU A 161 27.29 0.35 9.40
C LEU A 161 28.41 1.06 8.65
N ASP A 162 29.56 0.38 8.54
CA ASP A 162 30.68 0.89 7.74
C ASP A 162 30.36 0.86 6.25
N ASN A 163 30.98 1.76 5.49
CA ASN A 163 30.76 1.90 4.06
C ASN A 163 31.10 0.64 3.25
N ALA A 164 32.06 -0.17 3.70
CA ALA A 164 32.44 -1.40 2.99
C ALA A 164 31.33 -2.45 3.11
N THR A 165 30.73 -2.58 4.29
CA THR A 165 29.58 -3.46 4.54
C THR A 165 28.36 -3.04 3.73
N VAL A 166 27.99 -1.75 3.73
CA VAL A 166 26.86 -1.24 2.93
C VAL A 166 27.12 -1.48 1.44
N LYS A 167 28.30 -1.16 0.94
CA LYS A 167 28.68 -1.39 -0.47
C LYS A 167 28.62 -2.86 -0.86
N LYS A 168 29.07 -3.77 0.02
CA LYS A 168 29.01 -5.22 -0.22
C LYS A 168 27.55 -5.69 -0.28
N LEU A 169 26.72 -5.25 0.68
CA LEU A 169 25.30 -5.58 0.73
C LEU A 169 24.58 -5.12 -0.55
N THR A 170 24.73 -3.85 -0.91
CA THR A 170 24.15 -3.28 -2.13
C THR A 170 24.54 -4.06 -3.37
N LYS A 171 25.87 -4.30 -3.58
CA LYS A 171 26.34 -5.09 -4.70
C LYS A 171 25.75 -6.51 -4.73
N THR A 172 25.62 -7.15 -3.56
CA THR A 172 25.08 -8.51 -3.47
C THR A 172 23.60 -8.53 -3.87
N ILE A 173 22.80 -7.58 -3.39
CA ILE A 173 21.38 -7.47 -3.74
C ILE A 173 21.21 -7.28 -5.26
N PHE A 174 21.92 -6.33 -5.84
CA PHE A 174 21.82 -6.06 -7.28
C PHE A 174 22.33 -7.23 -8.14
N ALA A 175 23.40 -7.90 -7.71
CA ALA A 175 23.94 -9.06 -8.43
C ALA A 175 22.99 -10.29 -8.39
N HIS A 176 22.13 -10.41 -7.37
CA HIS A 176 21.23 -11.54 -7.18
C HIS A 176 19.75 -11.19 -7.43
N GLN A 177 19.48 -10.08 -8.09
CA GLN A 177 18.12 -9.58 -8.37
C GLN A 177 17.17 -10.66 -8.90
N LYS A 178 17.62 -11.46 -9.90
CA LYS A 178 16.80 -12.54 -10.47
C LYS A 178 16.42 -13.60 -9.44
N GLY A 179 17.36 -13.98 -8.57
CA GLY A 179 17.09 -14.95 -7.50
C GLY A 179 16.12 -14.39 -6.45
N LEU A 180 16.26 -13.12 -6.10
CA LEU A 180 15.34 -12.42 -5.20
C LEU A 180 13.94 -12.32 -5.82
N GLN A 181 13.83 -12.03 -7.10
CA GLN A 181 12.53 -11.99 -7.80
C GLN A 181 11.79 -13.32 -7.73
N TYR A 182 12.51 -14.46 -7.87
CA TYR A 182 11.89 -15.79 -7.71
C TYR A 182 11.45 -16.09 -6.28
N ALA A 183 12.09 -15.46 -5.29
CA ALA A 183 11.80 -15.69 -3.88
C ALA A 183 10.69 -14.78 -3.32
N THR A 184 10.19 -13.83 -4.11
CA THR A 184 9.17 -12.85 -3.67
C THR A 184 8.00 -12.83 -4.64
N SER A 185 6.82 -12.47 -4.13
CA SER A 185 5.63 -12.21 -4.96
C SER A 185 5.55 -10.78 -5.49
N VAL A 186 6.43 -9.88 -5.03
CA VAL A 186 6.46 -8.49 -5.47
C VAL A 186 7.34 -8.31 -6.70
N ASP A 187 7.00 -7.37 -7.56
CA ASP A 187 7.82 -7.01 -8.73
C ASP A 187 8.99 -6.12 -8.31
N LEU A 188 10.16 -6.76 -8.11
CA LEU A 188 11.39 -6.06 -7.73
C LEU A 188 11.89 -5.17 -8.86
N GLN A 189 11.93 -3.88 -8.64
CA GLN A 189 12.41 -2.88 -9.60
C GLN A 189 13.86 -2.45 -9.31
N LEU A 190 14.71 -3.42 -9.00
CA LEU A 190 16.13 -3.19 -8.74
C LEU A 190 16.89 -2.95 -10.05
N ASN A 191 17.38 -1.76 -10.24
CA ASN A 191 18.28 -1.38 -11.33
C ASN A 191 19.28 -0.34 -10.83
N GLU A 192 20.31 -0.03 -11.60
CA GLU A 192 21.34 0.94 -11.17
C GLU A 192 20.76 2.33 -10.87
N SER A 193 19.67 2.73 -11.52
CA SER A 193 19.00 4.00 -11.26
C SER A 193 18.16 3.99 -9.96
N SER A 194 17.88 2.83 -9.37
CA SER A 194 17.19 2.70 -8.08
C SER A 194 18.14 2.77 -6.88
N ALA A 195 19.46 2.80 -7.10
CA ALA A 195 20.46 3.05 -6.06
C ALA A 195 20.44 4.55 -5.70
N ILE A 196 20.46 4.85 -4.42
CA ILE A 196 20.37 6.21 -3.85
C ILE A 196 21.70 6.60 -3.23
#